data_245cde31e1251574f8cf7ea2e478e100
#
_entry.id   245cde31e1251574f8cf7ea2e478e100
#
_cell.length_a   1.000
_cell.length_b   1.000
_cell.length_c   1.000
_cell.angle_alpha   90.00
_cell.angle_beta   90.00
_cell.angle_gamma   90.00
#
_symmetry.space_group_name_H-M   'P 1'
#
loop_
_entity.id
_entity.type
_entity.pdbx_description
1 polymer ?
#
loop_
_entity_poly.entity_id
_entity_poly.type
_entity_poly.pdbx_seq_one_letter_code
_entity_poly.pdbx_strand_id
1 'polypeptide(L)'
;MFRALTYCAIGLLGAALAGCGREVVAPEKVDKVPERPADGPLVLAVMPELPPYAYLDTNTGAICGIDIDIVKAAAARLGRPLEIRQMPFSELMPSVKDHKADFAAGAITITEGRSHNVYFSIPYAEEGSAFIYRAGEPMPTMVRAEGLRVGAVESMTHDYYLTRHGIDPFRHKTVEQAIEALMAHKIDTVFYDRPALAEMVRTSGGKLEVTALETRENYGIAVRKDRKDYLEAVNAVIRERTAK
;
A
#
# COMPACT_ATOMS: atom_id res chain seq x y z
N MET A 1 -84.40 -18.60 52.31
CA MET A 1 -83.69 -19.79 51.79
C MET A 1 -83.29 -19.45 50.41
N PHE A 2 -82.04 -19.17 50.14
CA PHE A 2 -81.24 -19.38 48.99
C PHE A 2 -80.01 -18.45 49.05
N ARG A 3 -78.87 -19.08 49.22
CA ARG A 3 -77.56 -18.42 49.32
C ARG A 3 -77.06 -18.08 47.92
N ALA A 4 -76.69 -16.83 47.75
CA ALA A 4 -75.93 -16.40 46.53
C ALA A 4 -74.45 -16.71 46.75
N LEU A 5 -73.85 -17.43 45.77
CA LEU A 5 -72.42 -17.68 45.70
C LEU A 5 -71.74 -16.52 44.91
N THR A 6 -70.82 -15.90 45.60
CA THR A 6 -69.92 -14.85 45.01
C THR A 6 -68.76 -15.52 44.36
N TYR A 7 -68.60 -15.32 43.03
CA TYR A 7 -67.41 -15.76 42.32
C TYR A 7 -66.29 -14.69 42.43
N CYS A 8 -65.18 -15.14 42.99
CA CYS A 8 -63.97 -14.35 43.09
C CYS A 8 -63.20 -14.44 41.72
N ALA A 9 -63.02 -13.31 41.03
CA ALA A 9 -62.21 -13.21 39.81
C ALA A 9 -60.76 -13.09 40.21
N ILE A 10 -59.94 -14.08 39.80
CA ILE A 10 -58.51 -14.04 39.95
C ILE A 10 -57.94 -13.28 38.71
N GLY A 11 -57.37 -12.11 38.99
CA GLY A 11 -56.65 -11.32 37.95
C GLY A 11 -55.32 -11.98 37.62
N LEU A 12 -55.13 -12.36 36.37
CA LEU A 12 -53.86 -12.77 35.82
C LEU A 12 -53.01 -11.51 35.50
N LEU A 13 -51.94 -11.35 36.27
CA LEU A 13 -50.87 -10.38 35.95
C LEU A 13 -50.09 -10.90 34.73
N GLY A 14 -50.31 -10.31 33.57
CA GLY A 14 -49.48 -10.53 32.37
C GLY A 14 -48.13 -9.80 32.52
N ALA A 15 -47.06 -10.56 32.69
CA ALA A 15 -45.71 -10.03 32.59
C ALA A 15 -45.41 -9.68 31.16
N ALA A 16 -45.30 -8.39 30.85
CA ALA A 16 -44.79 -7.91 29.57
C ALA A 16 -43.27 -8.19 29.49
N LEU A 17 -42.89 -9.18 28.69
CA LEU A 17 -41.50 -9.36 28.27
C LEU A 17 -41.12 -8.22 27.33
N ALA A 18 -40.36 -7.26 27.83
CA ALA A 18 -39.70 -6.26 27.01
C ALA A 18 -38.66 -6.94 26.11
N GLY A 19 -39.06 -7.26 24.88
CA GLY A 19 -38.17 -7.71 23.85
C GLY A 19 -37.18 -6.56 23.51
N CYS A 20 -35.90 -6.77 23.79
CA CYS A 20 -34.82 -5.94 23.23
C CYS A 20 -34.86 -6.04 21.71
N GLY A 21 -35.59 -5.17 21.06
CA GLY A 21 -35.54 -4.95 19.64
C GLY A 21 -34.17 -4.40 19.31
N ARG A 22 -33.28 -5.23 18.80
CA ARG A 22 -32.04 -4.79 18.16
C ARG A 22 -32.48 -4.05 16.91
N GLU A 23 -32.42 -2.73 16.96
CA GLU A 23 -32.63 -1.88 15.79
C GLU A 23 -31.55 -2.27 14.78
N VAL A 24 -31.93 -2.92 13.70
CA VAL A 24 -31.06 -3.21 12.56
C VAL A 24 -30.88 -1.87 11.86
N VAL A 25 -29.79 -1.18 12.18
CA VAL A 25 -29.35 0.01 11.45
C VAL A 25 -29.15 -0.43 9.99
N ALA A 26 -30.02 0.06 9.12
CA ALA A 26 -29.87 -0.16 7.68
C ALA A 26 -28.46 0.31 7.28
N PRO A 27 -27.75 -0.42 6.38
CA PRO A 27 -26.43 0.01 5.93
C PRO A 27 -26.58 1.41 5.33
N GLU A 28 -25.81 2.34 5.92
CA GLU A 28 -25.69 3.71 5.45
C GLU A 28 -25.40 3.65 3.94
N LYS A 29 -26.20 4.34 3.13
CA LYS A 29 -25.95 4.41 1.69
C LYS A 29 -24.56 4.99 1.53
N VAL A 30 -23.62 4.16 1.10
CA VAL A 30 -22.31 4.63 0.67
C VAL A 30 -22.58 5.64 -0.45
N ASP A 31 -22.38 6.91 -0.13
CA ASP A 31 -22.51 7.97 -1.11
C ASP A 31 -21.65 7.59 -2.32
N LYS A 32 -22.28 7.48 -3.49
CA LYS A 32 -21.55 7.24 -4.73
C LYS A 32 -20.50 8.33 -4.84
N VAL A 33 -19.23 7.94 -4.84
CA VAL A 33 -18.13 8.87 -5.15
C VAL A 33 -18.55 9.60 -6.43
N PRO A 34 -18.61 10.95 -6.43
CA PRO A 34 -19.06 11.67 -7.61
C PRO A 34 -18.20 11.25 -8.81
N GLU A 35 -18.84 10.79 -9.88
CA GLU A 35 -18.15 10.45 -11.12
C GLU A 35 -17.40 11.67 -11.62
N ARG A 36 -16.07 11.53 -11.75
CA ARG A 36 -15.25 12.59 -12.32
C ARG A 36 -15.65 12.81 -13.79
N PRO A 37 -15.66 14.06 -14.28
CA PRO A 37 -15.96 14.33 -15.69
C PRO A 37 -15.10 13.47 -16.60
N ALA A 38 -15.71 12.89 -17.63
CA ALA A 38 -14.99 12.01 -18.58
C ALA A 38 -13.78 12.71 -19.22
N ASP A 39 -13.85 14.03 -19.39
CA ASP A 39 -12.80 14.87 -19.99
C ASP A 39 -11.93 15.60 -18.94
N GLY A 40 -12.15 15.37 -17.66
CA GLY A 40 -11.36 15.96 -16.58
C GLY A 40 -9.91 15.44 -16.52
N PRO A 41 -9.05 16.00 -15.68
CA PRO A 41 -7.68 15.53 -15.53
C PRO A 41 -7.64 14.06 -15.10
N LEU A 42 -6.66 13.33 -15.61
CA LEU A 42 -6.28 12.01 -15.08
C LEU A 42 -5.65 12.19 -13.71
N VAL A 43 -5.85 11.25 -12.81
CA VAL A 43 -5.30 11.32 -11.46
C VAL A 43 -4.30 10.19 -11.25
N LEU A 44 -3.08 10.55 -10.87
CA LEU A 44 -2.05 9.64 -10.40
C LEU A 44 -1.97 9.70 -8.86
N ALA A 45 -2.28 8.61 -8.20
CA ALA A 45 -1.99 8.39 -6.79
C ALA A 45 -0.53 7.94 -6.64
N VAL A 46 0.24 8.56 -5.74
CA VAL A 46 1.67 8.23 -5.61
C VAL A 46 2.15 8.33 -4.16
N MET A 47 3.03 7.41 -3.76
CA MET A 47 3.87 7.53 -2.58
C MET A 47 5.30 7.88 -3.05
N PRO A 48 5.77 9.12 -2.86
CA PRO A 48 7.04 9.58 -3.42
C PRO A 48 8.22 9.40 -2.43
N GLU A 49 8.49 8.15 -2.03
CA GLU A 49 9.51 7.82 -1.01
C GLU A 49 10.59 6.87 -1.55
N LEU A 50 10.55 6.52 -2.85
CA LEU A 50 11.44 5.52 -3.42
C LEU A 50 12.19 6.03 -4.67
N PRO A 51 13.29 6.77 -4.52
CA PRO A 51 14.14 7.13 -5.65
C PRO A 51 14.83 5.87 -6.23
N PRO A 52 15.03 5.79 -7.56
CA PRO A 52 14.72 6.80 -8.58
C PRO A 52 13.30 6.69 -9.16
N TYR A 53 12.42 5.86 -8.61
CA TYR A 53 11.12 5.52 -9.16
C TYR A 53 10.07 6.61 -8.92
N ALA A 54 9.79 6.95 -7.66
CA ALA A 54 8.94 8.07 -7.28
C ALA A 54 9.51 8.73 -6.03
N TYR A 55 9.83 10.03 -6.10
CA TYR A 55 10.41 10.76 -4.98
C TYR A 55 10.06 12.24 -5.03
N LEU A 56 10.13 12.88 -3.86
CA LEU A 56 10.00 14.32 -3.74
C LEU A 56 11.37 14.97 -3.95
N ASP A 57 11.51 15.78 -4.98
CA ASP A 57 12.69 16.62 -5.15
C ASP A 57 12.64 17.77 -4.14
N THR A 58 13.52 17.73 -3.16
CA THR A 58 13.55 18.69 -2.04
C THR A 58 13.93 20.11 -2.47
N ASN A 59 14.57 20.28 -3.64
CA ASN A 59 14.96 21.60 -4.15
C ASN A 59 13.79 22.30 -4.86
N THR A 60 12.96 21.54 -5.56
CA THR A 60 11.86 22.09 -6.36
C THR A 60 10.48 21.87 -5.74
N GLY A 61 10.36 20.95 -4.78
CA GLY A 61 9.08 20.51 -4.23
C GLY A 61 8.26 19.66 -5.20
N ALA A 62 8.83 19.27 -6.35
CA ALA A 62 8.13 18.49 -7.36
C ALA A 62 8.25 16.99 -7.08
N ILE A 63 7.18 16.23 -7.39
CA ILE A 63 7.22 14.78 -7.40
C ILE A 63 7.79 14.32 -8.74
N CYS A 64 8.90 13.59 -8.70
CA CYS A 64 9.71 13.17 -9.84
C CYS A 64 9.96 11.67 -9.83
N GLY A 65 10.54 11.15 -10.91
CA GLY A 65 11.01 9.78 -11.02
C GLY A 65 10.47 9.02 -12.23
N ILE A 66 10.98 7.81 -12.41
CA ILE A 66 10.67 6.94 -13.55
C ILE A 66 9.17 6.71 -13.70
N ASP A 67 8.49 6.43 -12.59
CA ASP A 67 7.05 6.19 -12.54
C ASP A 67 6.26 7.40 -13.02
N ILE A 68 6.67 8.57 -12.53
CA ILE A 68 6.02 9.85 -12.84
C ILE A 68 6.16 10.16 -14.34
N ASP A 69 7.34 9.93 -14.89
CA ASP A 69 7.60 10.15 -16.32
C ASP A 69 6.79 9.19 -17.21
N ILE A 70 6.67 7.92 -16.80
CA ILE A 70 5.84 6.94 -17.52
C ILE A 70 4.39 7.41 -17.55
N VAL A 71 3.82 7.79 -16.40
CA VAL A 71 2.41 8.18 -16.34
C VAL A 71 2.16 9.53 -17.02
N LYS A 72 3.08 10.51 -16.89
CA LYS A 72 3.01 11.78 -17.65
C LYS A 72 2.98 11.54 -19.17
N ALA A 73 3.85 10.66 -19.67
CA ALA A 73 3.88 10.32 -21.10
C ALA A 73 2.60 9.59 -21.53
N ALA A 74 2.05 8.70 -20.70
CA ALA A 74 0.79 8.02 -20.97
C ALA A 74 -0.39 9.00 -21.01
N ALA A 75 -0.46 9.94 -20.06
CA ALA A 75 -1.49 10.98 -20.02
C ALA A 75 -1.43 11.88 -21.27
N ALA A 76 -0.22 12.26 -21.70
CA ALA A 76 -0.01 13.02 -22.93
C ALA A 76 -0.52 12.26 -24.18
N ARG A 77 -0.29 10.94 -24.27
CA ARG A 77 -0.84 10.09 -25.34
C ARG A 77 -2.36 10.05 -25.35
N LEU A 78 -2.95 10.09 -24.18
CA LEU A 78 -4.41 10.12 -24.01
C LEU A 78 -4.99 11.52 -24.24
N GLY A 79 -4.15 12.54 -24.52
CA GLY A 79 -4.59 13.92 -24.72
C GLY A 79 -5.20 14.57 -23.48
N ARG A 80 -4.83 14.11 -22.28
CA ARG A 80 -5.46 14.55 -21.03
C ARG A 80 -4.43 15.11 -20.04
N PRO A 81 -4.77 16.19 -19.30
CA PRO A 81 -3.92 16.69 -18.23
C PRO A 81 -3.81 15.68 -17.11
N LEU A 82 -2.71 15.72 -16.35
CA LEU A 82 -2.44 14.83 -15.22
C LEU A 82 -2.38 15.63 -13.92
N GLU A 83 -3.14 15.19 -12.94
CA GLU A 83 -3.08 15.63 -11.54
C GLU A 83 -2.33 14.57 -10.73
N ILE A 84 -1.35 14.97 -9.93
CA ILE A 84 -0.58 14.06 -9.06
C ILE A 84 -1.03 14.28 -7.62
N ARG A 85 -1.45 13.19 -6.96
CA ARG A 85 -1.91 13.20 -5.56
C ARG A 85 -1.02 12.30 -4.72
N GLN A 86 -0.31 12.90 -3.78
CA GLN A 86 0.45 12.13 -2.79
C GLN A 86 -0.49 11.50 -1.77
N MET A 87 -0.23 10.22 -1.44
CA MET A 87 -0.94 9.51 -0.39
C MET A 87 -0.12 8.34 0.16
N PRO A 88 -0.45 7.81 1.34
CA PRO A 88 0.20 6.64 1.91
C PRO A 88 0.07 5.40 0.99
N PHE A 89 1.03 4.49 1.05
CA PHE A 89 1.03 3.27 0.22
C PHE A 89 -0.24 2.44 0.39
N SER A 90 -0.75 2.32 1.62
CA SER A 90 -1.99 1.58 1.92
C SER A 90 -3.23 2.12 1.19
N GLU A 91 -3.22 3.38 0.76
CA GLU A 91 -4.33 4.03 0.05
C GLU A 91 -4.21 3.94 -1.48
N LEU A 92 -3.03 3.61 -2.03
CA LEU A 92 -2.79 3.60 -3.48
C LEU A 92 -3.74 2.64 -4.20
N MET A 93 -3.76 1.37 -3.82
CA MET A 93 -4.63 0.37 -4.45
C MET A 93 -6.12 0.64 -4.25
N PRO A 94 -6.60 0.96 -3.02
CA PRO A 94 -7.97 1.39 -2.81
C PRO A 94 -8.38 2.58 -3.67
N SER A 95 -7.52 3.61 -3.81
CA SER A 95 -7.85 4.79 -4.60
C SER A 95 -8.12 4.47 -6.08
N VAL A 96 -7.36 3.55 -6.66
CA VAL A 96 -7.55 3.09 -8.05
C VAL A 96 -8.80 2.21 -8.18
N LYS A 97 -8.97 1.25 -7.26
CA LYS A 97 -10.13 0.36 -7.21
C LYS A 97 -11.44 1.14 -7.10
N ASP A 98 -11.46 2.16 -6.23
CA ASP A 98 -12.64 2.98 -5.94
C ASP A 98 -12.81 4.14 -6.94
N HIS A 99 -12.05 4.18 -8.02
CA HIS A 99 -12.09 5.20 -9.08
C HIS A 99 -11.76 6.64 -8.62
N LYS A 100 -11.10 6.77 -7.45
CA LYS A 100 -10.60 8.06 -6.95
C LYS A 100 -9.32 8.48 -7.68
N ALA A 101 -8.54 7.50 -8.18
CA ALA A 101 -7.39 7.67 -9.05
C ALA A 101 -7.53 6.82 -10.31
N ASP A 102 -6.85 7.21 -11.38
CA ASP A 102 -6.77 6.45 -12.64
C ASP A 102 -5.56 5.53 -12.67
N PHE A 103 -4.49 6.00 -12.02
CA PHE A 103 -3.21 5.30 -11.88
C PHE A 103 -2.75 5.33 -10.44
N ALA A 104 -1.94 4.34 -10.07
CA ALA A 104 -1.11 4.41 -8.88
C ALA A 104 0.32 3.99 -9.20
N ALA A 105 1.28 4.68 -8.54
CA ALA A 105 2.71 4.48 -8.73
C ALA A 105 3.47 4.69 -7.41
N GLY A 106 4.74 4.30 -7.37
CA GLY A 106 5.62 4.33 -6.21
C GLY A 106 6.31 2.98 -6.05
N ALA A 107 6.96 2.50 -7.13
CA ALA A 107 7.63 1.20 -7.20
C ALA A 107 6.74 0.04 -6.73
N ILE A 108 5.52 -0.02 -7.25
CA ILE A 108 4.53 -0.98 -6.79
C ILE A 108 4.86 -2.38 -7.34
N THR A 109 5.17 -3.31 -6.44
CA THR A 109 5.37 -4.71 -6.80
C THR A 109 4.09 -5.32 -7.38
N ILE A 110 4.21 -5.91 -8.56
CA ILE A 110 3.14 -6.70 -9.19
C ILE A 110 2.96 -7.99 -8.40
N THR A 111 1.79 -8.17 -7.78
CA THR A 111 1.43 -9.41 -7.09
C THR A 111 0.06 -9.89 -7.54
N GLU A 112 -0.16 -11.20 -7.44
CA GLU A 112 -1.46 -11.80 -7.77
C GLU A 112 -2.59 -11.16 -6.95
N GLY A 113 -2.40 -11.01 -5.64
CA GLY A 113 -3.39 -10.41 -4.75
C GLY A 113 -3.79 -8.98 -5.16
N ARG A 114 -2.81 -8.15 -5.54
CA ARG A 114 -3.07 -6.79 -6.04
C ARG A 114 -3.77 -6.79 -7.39
N SER A 115 -3.40 -7.72 -8.27
CA SER A 115 -3.97 -7.86 -9.62
C SER A 115 -5.46 -8.23 -9.63
N HIS A 116 -6.00 -8.74 -8.51
CA HIS A 116 -7.44 -8.95 -8.37
C HIS A 116 -8.24 -7.64 -8.39
N ASN A 117 -7.66 -6.53 -7.95
CA ASN A 117 -8.36 -5.25 -7.79
C ASN A 117 -8.03 -4.21 -8.87
N VAL A 118 -6.85 -4.29 -9.48
CA VAL A 118 -6.36 -3.35 -10.49
C VAL A 118 -5.74 -4.10 -11.67
N TYR A 119 -5.57 -3.44 -12.82
CA TYR A 119 -4.62 -3.90 -13.82
C TYR A 119 -3.23 -3.40 -13.47
N PHE A 120 -2.22 -4.19 -13.80
CA PHE A 120 -0.83 -3.72 -13.81
C PHE A 120 -0.33 -3.59 -15.25
N SER A 121 0.52 -2.60 -15.48
CA SER A 121 1.31 -2.52 -16.70
C SER A 121 2.24 -3.74 -16.83
N ILE A 122 2.85 -3.90 -18.00
CA ILE A 122 4.04 -4.74 -18.11
C ILE A 122 5.10 -4.23 -17.13
N PRO A 123 5.98 -5.11 -16.58
CA PRO A 123 7.06 -4.68 -15.71
C PRO A 123 7.97 -3.64 -16.41
N TYR A 124 8.34 -2.59 -15.69
CA TYR A 124 9.29 -1.59 -16.16
C TYR A 124 10.63 -1.64 -15.42
N ALA A 125 10.69 -2.36 -14.29
CA ALA A 125 11.90 -2.64 -13.53
C ALA A 125 11.78 -4.00 -12.83
N GLU A 126 12.92 -4.68 -12.66
CA GLU A 126 13.09 -5.81 -11.76
C GLU A 126 14.03 -5.38 -10.66
N GLU A 127 13.56 -5.43 -9.44
CA GLU A 127 14.28 -5.06 -8.23
C GLU A 127 14.05 -6.13 -7.16
N GLY A 128 14.27 -5.80 -5.90
CA GLY A 128 13.99 -6.71 -4.81
C GLY A 128 14.34 -6.11 -3.47
N SER A 129 14.09 -6.91 -2.45
CA SER A 129 14.30 -6.55 -1.06
C SER A 129 15.66 -7.04 -0.60
N ALA A 130 16.22 -6.33 0.38
CA ALA A 130 17.50 -6.63 1.01
C ALA A 130 17.44 -6.29 2.50
N PHE A 131 18.44 -6.70 3.24
CA PHE A 131 18.65 -6.27 4.62
C PHE A 131 19.60 -5.09 4.67
N ILE A 132 19.28 -4.10 5.52
CA ILE A 132 20.21 -3.05 5.94
C ILE A 132 20.55 -3.26 7.42
N TYR A 133 21.82 -3.07 7.77
CA TYR A 133 22.36 -3.32 9.10
C TYR A 133 23.47 -2.34 9.44
N ARG A 134 23.86 -2.27 10.70
CA ARG A 134 24.94 -1.39 11.15
C ARG A 134 26.29 -1.92 10.67
N ALA A 135 27.12 -1.04 10.15
CA ALA A 135 28.46 -1.37 9.66
C ALA A 135 29.30 -2.01 10.78
N GLY A 136 30.04 -3.07 10.42
CA GLY A 136 30.86 -3.84 11.36
C GLY A 136 30.10 -4.87 12.19
N GLU A 137 28.78 -4.97 12.06
CA GLU A 137 28.00 -6.06 12.66
C GLU A 137 27.88 -7.27 11.70
N PRO A 138 27.55 -8.46 12.21
CA PRO A 138 27.39 -9.63 11.35
C PRO A 138 26.31 -9.41 10.30
N MET A 139 26.63 -9.67 9.03
CA MET A 139 25.71 -9.54 7.91
C MET A 139 24.46 -10.44 8.12
N PRO A 140 23.25 -9.86 8.12
CA PRO A 140 22.01 -10.63 8.19
C PRO A 140 21.78 -11.42 6.89
N THR A 141 21.08 -12.54 7.01
CA THR A 141 20.58 -13.34 5.89
C THR A 141 19.22 -13.88 6.28
N MET A 142 18.40 -14.32 5.33
CA MET A 142 17.10 -14.94 5.67
C MET A 142 17.21 -16.06 6.68
N VAL A 143 18.26 -16.89 6.58
CA VAL A 143 18.52 -18.02 7.52
C VAL A 143 18.79 -17.52 8.94
N ARG A 144 19.48 -16.39 9.09
CA ARG A 144 19.83 -15.83 10.41
C ARG A 144 18.75 -14.92 10.96
N ALA A 145 17.86 -14.43 10.10
CA ALA A 145 16.84 -13.43 10.44
C ALA A 145 15.84 -13.96 11.49
N GLU A 146 15.61 -15.27 11.57
CA GLU A 146 14.75 -15.89 12.60
C GLU A 146 15.21 -15.58 14.03
N GLY A 147 16.51 -15.40 14.25
CA GLY A 147 17.09 -15.06 15.57
C GLY A 147 17.33 -13.58 15.79
N LEU A 148 16.97 -12.71 14.83
CA LEU A 148 17.22 -11.27 14.87
C LEU A 148 15.91 -10.51 15.08
N ARG A 149 16.04 -9.30 15.65
CA ARG A 149 14.95 -8.32 15.68
C ARG A 149 14.90 -7.61 14.33
N VAL A 150 14.06 -8.10 13.43
CA VAL A 150 13.94 -7.59 12.05
C VAL A 150 12.88 -6.50 12.00
N GLY A 151 13.20 -5.31 11.52
CA GLY A 151 12.25 -4.25 11.22
C GLY A 151 11.69 -4.37 9.82
N ALA A 152 10.41 -4.02 9.64
CA ALA A 152 9.76 -3.88 8.34
C ALA A 152 8.74 -2.74 8.35
N VAL A 153 8.33 -2.28 7.17
CA VAL A 153 7.23 -1.32 7.03
C VAL A 153 5.92 -2.10 6.90
N GLU A 154 4.94 -1.74 7.72
CA GLU A 154 3.66 -2.43 7.81
C GLU A 154 2.90 -2.44 6.47
N SER A 155 2.20 -3.54 6.16
CA SER A 155 1.38 -3.70 4.95
C SER A 155 2.14 -3.66 3.61
N MET A 156 3.46 -3.68 3.65
CA MET A 156 4.33 -3.80 2.47
C MET A 156 4.62 -5.26 2.12
N THR A 157 5.11 -5.51 0.91
CA THR A 157 5.53 -6.87 0.48
C THR A 157 6.56 -7.49 1.41
N HIS A 158 7.46 -6.68 1.96
CA HIS A 158 8.50 -7.08 2.91
C HIS A 158 7.92 -7.66 4.20
N ASP A 159 6.92 -7.02 4.80
CA ASP A 159 6.22 -7.50 6.00
C ASP A 159 5.58 -8.88 5.73
N TYR A 160 4.85 -9.01 4.61
CA TYR A 160 4.24 -10.27 4.21
C TYR A 160 5.27 -11.35 3.90
N TYR A 161 6.38 -10.98 3.26
CA TYR A 161 7.46 -11.91 2.93
C TYR A 161 8.10 -12.51 4.19
N LEU A 162 8.48 -11.65 5.15
CA LEU A 162 9.05 -12.07 6.43
C LEU A 162 8.08 -12.98 7.19
N THR A 163 6.82 -12.56 7.32
CA THR A 163 5.78 -13.32 8.03
C THR A 163 5.58 -14.72 7.42
N ARG A 164 5.57 -14.84 6.09
CA ARG A 164 5.47 -16.13 5.40
C ARG A 164 6.68 -17.02 5.60
N HIS A 165 7.83 -16.47 5.95
CA HIS A 165 9.05 -17.22 6.29
C HIS A 165 9.22 -17.44 7.79
N GLY A 166 8.15 -17.24 8.59
CA GLY A 166 8.16 -17.50 10.03
C GLY A 166 8.80 -16.41 10.88
N ILE A 167 9.12 -15.26 10.29
CA ILE A 167 9.70 -14.12 11.00
C ILE A 167 8.58 -13.11 11.30
N ASP A 168 8.34 -12.81 12.58
CA ASP A 168 7.41 -11.76 12.98
C ASP A 168 8.18 -10.43 13.12
N PRO A 169 8.04 -9.49 12.15
CA PRO A 169 8.87 -8.29 12.16
C PRO A 169 8.35 -7.24 13.14
N PHE A 170 9.26 -6.38 13.59
CA PHE A 170 8.94 -5.13 14.27
C PHE A 170 8.43 -4.15 13.22
N ARG A 171 7.10 -3.94 13.20
CA ARG A 171 6.42 -3.12 12.21
C ARG A 171 6.55 -1.64 12.53
N HIS A 172 6.93 -0.88 11.50
CA HIS A 172 7.04 0.58 11.53
C HIS A 172 6.12 1.17 10.46
N LYS A 173 5.73 2.43 10.61
CA LYS A 173 4.90 3.12 9.61
C LYS A 173 5.72 3.57 8.40
N THR A 174 6.99 3.90 8.60
CA THR A 174 7.90 4.33 7.53
C THR A 174 9.26 3.65 7.67
N VAL A 175 10.02 3.61 6.59
CA VAL A 175 11.38 3.05 6.61
C VAL A 175 12.32 3.90 7.46
N GLU A 176 12.14 5.22 7.51
CA GLU A 176 12.93 6.13 8.36
C GLU A 176 12.78 5.75 9.84
N GLN A 177 11.55 5.50 10.31
CA GLN A 177 11.29 5.03 11.68
C GLN A 177 11.99 3.69 11.97
N ALA A 178 12.01 2.77 11.00
CA ALA A 178 12.72 1.50 11.12
C ALA A 178 14.24 1.74 11.21
N ILE A 179 14.80 2.64 10.38
CA ILE A 179 16.23 3.01 10.43
C ILE A 179 16.58 3.71 11.76
N GLU A 180 15.74 4.58 12.26
CA GLU A 180 15.94 5.20 13.60
C GLU A 180 15.99 4.12 14.69
N ALA A 181 15.10 3.13 14.65
CA ALA A 181 15.11 2.01 15.59
C ALA A 181 16.36 1.15 15.44
N LEU A 182 16.85 0.92 14.21
CA LEU A 182 18.10 0.23 13.92
C LEU A 182 19.29 0.98 14.53
N MET A 183 19.40 2.28 14.28
CA MET A 183 20.48 3.11 14.81
C MET A 183 20.44 3.25 16.33
N ALA A 184 19.26 3.16 16.93
CA ALA A 184 19.05 3.15 18.38
C ALA A 184 19.24 1.75 19.03
N HIS A 185 19.71 0.74 18.29
CA HIS A 185 19.88 -0.66 18.73
C HIS A 185 18.60 -1.32 19.27
N LYS A 186 17.42 -0.79 18.91
CA LYS A 186 16.11 -1.41 19.25
C LYS A 186 15.83 -2.63 18.40
N ILE A 187 16.33 -2.64 17.16
CA ILE A 187 16.29 -3.76 16.22
C ILE A 187 17.69 -4.01 15.65
N ASP A 188 17.88 -5.17 15.02
CA ASP A 188 19.20 -5.61 14.56
C ASP A 188 19.39 -5.36 13.06
N THR A 189 18.29 -5.39 12.29
CA THR A 189 18.29 -5.18 10.84
C THR A 189 16.94 -4.68 10.38
N VAL A 190 16.87 -4.09 9.18
CA VAL A 190 15.61 -3.75 8.49
C VAL A 190 15.59 -4.45 7.15
N PHE A 191 14.44 -5.02 6.78
CA PHE A 191 14.19 -5.65 5.48
C PHE A 191 13.29 -4.76 4.65
N TYR A 192 13.79 -4.26 3.51
CA TYR A 192 13.08 -3.28 2.68
C TYR A 192 13.59 -3.27 1.24
N ASP A 193 12.99 -2.43 0.37
CA ASP A 193 13.41 -2.24 -1.02
C ASP A 193 14.87 -1.82 -1.12
N ARG A 194 15.67 -2.61 -1.83
CA ARG A 194 17.10 -2.38 -1.93
C ARG A 194 17.48 -1.02 -2.50
N PRO A 195 16.79 -0.45 -3.51
CA PRO A 195 17.10 0.90 -3.99
C PRO A 195 17.02 1.97 -2.91
N ALA A 196 15.97 1.95 -2.08
CA ALA A 196 15.85 2.88 -0.95
C ALA A 196 16.97 2.66 0.09
N LEU A 197 17.25 1.40 0.44
CA LEU A 197 18.30 1.06 1.39
C LEU A 197 19.68 1.47 0.88
N ALA A 198 19.96 1.35 -0.42
CA ALA A 198 21.22 1.76 -1.02
C ALA A 198 21.44 3.28 -0.90
N GLU A 199 20.38 4.08 -1.06
CA GLU A 199 20.44 5.52 -0.85
C GLU A 199 20.69 5.87 0.62
N MET A 200 20.07 5.16 1.55
CA MET A 200 20.30 5.33 2.99
C MET A 200 21.74 4.98 3.39
N VAL A 201 22.30 3.91 2.81
CA VAL A 201 23.73 3.57 3.00
C VAL A 201 24.63 4.69 2.49
N ARG A 202 24.36 5.22 1.29
CA ARG A 202 25.15 6.30 0.67
C ARG A 202 25.17 7.55 1.55
N THR A 203 24.07 7.86 2.22
CA THR A 203 23.91 9.06 3.06
C THR A 203 24.29 8.82 4.54
N SER A 204 24.53 7.57 4.94
CA SER A 204 24.78 7.20 6.34
C SER A 204 26.16 7.62 6.90
N GLY A 205 27.06 8.08 6.02
CA GLY A 205 28.45 8.37 6.43
C GLY A 205 29.21 7.11 6.85
N GLY A 206 28.95 5.96 6.25
CA GLY A 206 29.62 4.68 6.53
C GLY A 206 29.11 3.94 7.77
N LYS A 207 27.97 4.34 8.32
CA LYS A 207 27.39 3.71 9.52
C LYS A 207 26.51 2.50 9.20
N LEU A 208 26.08 2.35 7.96
CA LEU A 208 25.16 1.32 7.51
C LEU A 208 25.73 0.57 6.30
N GLU A 209 25.35 -0.69 6.19
CA GLU A 209 25.64 -1.58 5.05
C GLU A 209 24.35 -2.26 4.60
N VAL A 210 24.30 -2.66 3.31
CA VAL A 210 23.16 -3.36 2.70
C VAL A 210 23.62 -4.68 2.08
N THR A 211 22.80 -5.73 2.20
CA THR A 211 23.09 -7.03 1.61
C THR A 211 22.85 -7.06 0.09
N ALA A 212 23.16 -8.18 -0.55
CA ALA A 212 22.63 -8.51 -1.87
C ALA A 212 21.10 -8.67 -1.80
N LEU A 213 20.46 -8.79 -2.94
CA LEU A 213 19.01 -9.05 -3.03
C LEU A 213 18.65 -10.40 -2.42
N GLU A 214 17.64 -10.41 -1.57
CA GLU A 214 17.01 -11.62 -1.01
C GLU A 214 15.76 -12.04 -1.81
N THR A 215 15.12 -11.07 -2.48
CA THR A 215 13.96 -11.32 -3.35
C THR A 215 14.16 -10.73 -4.75
N ARG A 216 13.28 -11.14 -5.67
CA ARG A 216 13.14 -10.49 -6.99
C ARG A 216 11.70 -10.07 -7.18
N GLU A 217 11.51 -8.82 -7.51
CA GLU A 217 10.21 -8.18 -7.62
C GLU A 217 10.11 -7.36 -8.91
N ASN A 218 8.98 -7.49 -9.58
CA ASN A 218 8.68 -6.71 -10.77
C ASN A 218 7.82 -5.51 -10.39
N TYR A 219 8.24 -4.30 -10.73
CA TYR A 219 7.45 -3.10 -10.53
C TYR A 219 6.57 -2.78 -11.73
N GLY A 220 5.35 -2.33 -11.46
CA GLY A 220 4.38 -1.94 -12.47
C GLY A 220 3.53 -0.74 -12.04
N ILE A 221 3.00 -0.04 -13.03
CA ILE A 221 2.00 1.01 -12.80
C ILE A 221 0.64 0.35 -12.65
N ALA A 222 -0.05 0.64 -11.55
CA ALA A 222 -1.41 0.16 -11.34
C ALA A 222 -2.40 1.06 -12.10
N VAL A 223 -3.38 0.43 -12.74
CA VAL A 223 -4.37 1.09 -13.61
C VAL A 223 -5.76 0.55 -13.26
N ARG A 224 -6.76 1.41 -13.27
CA ARG A 224 -8.15 0.98 -12.98
C ARG A 224 -8.66 -0.03 -14.03
N LYS A 225 -9.43 -1.03 -13.57
CA LYS A 225 -9.82 -2.20 -14.38
C LYS A 225 -10.82 -1.92 -15.50
N ASP A 226 -11.55 -0.84 -15.43
CA ASP A 226 -12.54 -0.44 -16.45
C ASP A 226 -11.91 0.35 -17.61
N ARG A 227 -10.58 0.66 -17.57
CA ARG A 227 -9.88 1.49 -18.56
C ARG A 227 -8.68 0.77 -19.17
N LYS A 228 -8.96 -0.17 -20.08
CA LYS A 228 -7.93 -0.87 -20.87
C LYS A 228 -7.11 0.08 -21.76
N ASP A 229 -7.73 1.13 -22.25
CA ASP A 229 -7.08 2.17 -23.04
C ASP A 229 -5.96 2.88 -22.25
N TYR A 230 -6.15 3.10 -20.94
CA TYR A 230 -5.11 3.66 -20.07
C TYR A 230 -3.96 2.67 -19.90
N LEU A 231 -4.28 1.39 -19.69
CA LEU A 231 -3.27 0.33 -19.59
C LEU A 231 -2.43 0.23 -20.87
N GLU A 232 -3.06 0.29 -22.05
CA GLU A 232 -2.38 0.25 -23.32
C GLU A 232 -1.47 1.47 -23.52
N ALA A 233 -1.92 2.67 -23.13
CA ALA A 233 -1.10 3.88 -23.19
C ALA A 233 0.15 3.77 -22.31
N VAL A 234 0.03 3.28 -21.07
CA VAL A 234 1.16 3.03 -20.15
C VAL A 234 2.11 1.99 -20.75
N ASN A 235 1.58 0.85 -21.21
CA ASN A 235 2.41 -0.22 -21.79
C ASN A 235 3.15 0.23 -23.03
N ALA A 236 2.55 1.07 -23.87
CA ALA A 236 3.23 1.63 -25.05
C ALA A 236 4.43 2.50 -24.65
N VAL A 237 4.28 3.35 -23.62
CA VAL A 237 5.39 4.16 -23.10
C VAL A 237 6.51 3.29 -22.55
N ILE A 238 6.18 2.23 -21.80
CA ILE A 238 7.20 1.33 -21.22
C ILE A 238 7.98 0.64 -22.35
N ARG A 239 7.30 0.07 -23.35
CA ARG A 239 7.98 -0.59 -24.50
C ARG A 239 8.93 0.35 -25.24
N GLU A 240 8.56 1.60 -25.43
CA GLU A 240 9.42 2.59 -26.11
C GLU A 240 10.66 2.97 -25.30
N ARG A 241 10.57 2.93 -23.97
CA ARG A 241 11.70 3.18 -23.07
C ARG A 241 12.68 2.01 -23.03
N THR A 242 12.16 0.78 -23.09
CA THR A 242 12.99 -0.45 -23.04
C THR A 242 13.61 -0.82 -24.40
N ALA A 243 13.16 -0.22 -25.50
CA ALA A 243 13.70 -0.43 -26.84
C ALA A 243 14.91 0.48 -27.19
N LYS A 244 15.27 1.39 -26.30
CA LYS A 244 16.44 2.30 -26.41
C LYS A 244 17.62 1.81 -25.60
#